data_b90b677804fe82f4883188a446046d33
#
_entry.id   b90b677804fe82f4883188a446046d33
#
_cell.length_a   1.000
_cell.length_b   1.000
_cell.length_c   1.000
_cell.angle_alpha   90.00
_cell.angle_beta   90.00
_cell.angle_gamma   90.00
#
_symmetry.space_group_name_H-M   'P 1'
#
loop_
_entity.id
_entity.type
_entity.pdbx_description
1 polymer ?
#
loop_
_entity_poly.entity_id
_entity_poly.type
_entity_poly.pdbx_seq_one_letter_code
_entity_poly.pdbx_strand_id
1 'polypeptide(L)'
;VTSDTQPKEQPEEQPEKQPILRAPAVVLVLLAALIVFHLLSVFGGNAMRIELIVALGLFPARFFAEGLGGLPGTWVQGVVTLFSHSMLHGGWTHLILNSVWLLAFGAPVARRLGPRKFMFLYMVCVMFGGLGQILITDFSGYLIPIIGASGGVAGLMGAAARFAFSDVRWLDPNAQEPRRRLLRLSEVPRRRPVVIFIAVWLIINLSFGLLGPYGLADPSGAAVNVAWVAHLGGFFAGLLLIGLLEKPPLSASGGPGHVDYGDWKNRK
;
A
#
# COMPACT_ATOMS: atom_id res chain seq x y z
N VAL A 1 32.01 6.56 64.91
CA VAL A 1 32.24 5.78 63.67
C VAL A 1 30.99 5.96 62.83
N THR A 2 31.00 6.95 61.95
CA THR A 2 29.94 7.20 60.98
C THR A 2 30.32 6.44 59.69
N SER A 3 29.55 5.40 59.37
CA SER A 3 29.70 4.68 58.09
C SER A 3 29.06 5.49 56.98
N ASP A 4 29.95 6.04 56.14
CA ASP A 4 29.61 6.75 54.90
C ASP A 4 29.24 5.67 53.84
N THR A 5 27.95 5.44 53.68
CA THR A 5 27.44 4.58 52.58
C THR A 5 27.16 5.47 51.37
N GLN A 6 28.13 5.56 50.46
CA GLN A 6 27.92 6.17 49.16
C GLN A 6 26.81 5.38 48.40
N PRO A 7 25.88 6.10 47.74
CA PRO A 7 24.91 5.45 46.84
C PRO A 7 25.62 4.78 45.67
N LYS A 8 25.37 3.51 45.43
CA LYS A 8 25.86 2.84 44.20
C LYS A 8 25.23 3.52 42.99
N GLU A 9 26.08 4.12 42.17
CA GLU A 9 25.68 4.59 40.83
C GLU A 9 25.08 3.41 40.05
N GLN A 10 23.81 3.57 39.65
CA GLN A 10 23.17 2.64 38.74
C GLN A 10 23.84 2.80 37.37
N PRO A 11 24.17 1.68 36.67
CA PRO A 11 24.70 1.77 35.32
C PRO A 11 23.74 2.55 34.43
N GLU A 12 24.22 3.61 33.78
CA GLU A 12 23.46 4.29 32.73
C GLU A 12 23.07 3.27 31.67
N GLU A 13 21.77 2.97 31.55
CA GLU A 13 21.24 2.19 30.44
C GLU A 13 21.53 2.94 29.14
N GLN A 14 22.46 2.42 28.35
CA GLN A 14 22.75 2.95 27.03
C GLN A 14 21.45 2.92 26.19
N PRO A 15 21.06 4.02 25.56
CA PRO A 15 19.83 4.05 24.75
C PRO A 15 19.96 2.99 23.65
N GLU A 16 19.02 2.05 23.64
CA GLU A 16 18.93 0.99 22.62
C GLU A 16 19.00 1.63 21.23
N LYS A 17 19.97 1.22 20.43
CA LYS A 17 20.10 1.68 19.04
C LYS A 17 18.83 1.34 18.26
N GLN A 18 17.98 2.32 18.08
CA GLN A 18 16.74 2.14 17.33
C GLN A 18 17.07 1.95 15.84
N PRO A 19 16.56 0.91 15.18
CA PRO A 19 16.84 0.67 13.77
C PRO A 19 16.35 1.85 12.92
N ILE A 20 17.18 2.29 11.98
CA ILE A 20 16.94 3.42 11.05
C ILE A 20 15.65 3.21 10.23
N LEU A 21 15.33 1.95 9.89
CA LEU A 21 14.09 1.56 9.21
C LEU A 21 13.20 0.74 10.15
N ARG A 22 12.21 1.37 10.74
CA ARG A 22 11.19 0.70 11.57
C ARG A 22 10.02 0.14 10.73
N ALA A 23 10.29 -0.32 9.51
CA ALA A 23 9.26 -0.93 8.68
C ALA A 23 9.07 -2.41 9.04
N PRO A 24 7.83 -2.93 9.08
CA PRO A 24 7.56 -4.36 9.28
C PRO A 24 8.24 -5.22 8.21
N ALA A 25 8.72 -6.40 8.61
CA ALA A 25 9.46 -7.31 7.73
C ALA A 25 8.72 -7.61 6.42
N VAL A 26 7.39 -7.75 6.44
CA VAL A 26 6.59 -8.02 5.23
C VAL A 26 6.69 -6.88 4.20
N VAL A 27 6.80 -5.63 4.65
CA VAL A 27 6.98 -4.46 3.76
C VAL A 27 8.38 -4.47 3.16
N LEU A 28 9.40 -4.78 3.96
CA LEU A 28 10.79 -4.89 3.50
C LEU A 28 10.98 -6.05 2.52
N VAL A 29 10.36 -7.19 2.77
CA VAL A 29 10.38 -8.35 1.86
C VAL A 29 9.71 -8.00 0.53
N LEU A 30 8.54 -7.35 0.56
CA LEU A 30 7.88 -6.88 -0.65
C LEU A 30 8.76 -5.88 -1.40
N LEU A 31 9.32 -4.89 -0.71
CA LEU A 31 10.25 -3.91 -1.30
C LEU A 31 11.47 -4.61 -1.94
N ALA A 32 12.08 -5.56 -1.24
CA ALA A 32 13.20 -6.33 -1.77
C ALA A 32 12.81 -7.10 -3.05
N ALA A 33 11.62 -7.71 -3.07
CA ALA A 33 11.10 -8.38 -4.26
C ALA A 33 10.97 -7.42 -5.44
N LEU A 34 10.38 -6.22 -5.25
CA LEU A 34 10.27 -5.21 -6.30
C LEU A 34 11.64 -4.81 -6.86
N ILE A 35 12.62 -4.61 -5.97
CA ILE A 35 13.99 -4.27 -6.35
C ILE A 35 14.63 -5.41 -7.16
N VAL A 36 14.53 -6.66 -6.70
CA VAL A 36 15.09 -7.82 -7.39
C VAL A 36 14.53 -7.96 -8.81
N PHE A 37 13.20 -7.89 -8.98
CA PHE A 37 12.61 -7.97 -10.31
C PHE A 37 13.06 -6.82 -11.22
N HIS A 38 13.22 -5.61 -10.67
CA HIS A 38 13.73 -4.48 -11.44
C HIS A 38 15.19 -4.68 -11.85
N LEU A 39 16.04 -5.16 -10.94
CA LEU A 39 17.45 -5.47 -11.24
C LEU A 39 17.54 -6.55 -12.33
N LEU A 40 16.75 -7.62 -12.26
CA LEU A 40 16.67 -8.65 -13.30
C LEU A 40 16.27 -8.02 -14.66
N SER A 41 15.30 -7.11 -14.66
CA SER A 41 14.84 -6.43 -15.87
C SER A 41 15.91 -5.49 -16.47
N VAL A 42 16.74 -4.86 -15.63
CA VAL A 42 17.77 -3.89 -16.09
C VAL A 42 19.05 -4.60 -16.50
N PHE A 43 19.55 -5.52 -15.65
CA PHE A 43 20.87 -6.17 -15.85
C PHE A 43 20.79 -7.46 -16.66
N GLY A 44 19.60 -8.07 -16.82
CA GLY A 44 19.39 -9.24 -17.68
C GLY A 44 19.39 -8.94 -19.18
N GLY A 45 19.45 -7.66 -19.56
CA GLY A 45 19.42 -7.24 -20.95
C GLY A 45 18.02 -7.22 -21.57
N ASN A 46 17.93 -6.77 -22.84
CA ASN A 46 16.64 -6.56 -23.50
C ASN A 46 15.80 -7.84 -23.62
N ALA A 47 16.42 -8.99 -23.89
CA ALA A 47 15.72 -10.26 -24.00
C ALA A 47 14.99 -10.62 -22.69
N MET A 48 15.71 -10.63 -21.56
CA MET A 48 15.15 -10.90 -20.23
C MET A 48 14.04 -9.90 -19.86
N ARG A 49 14.24 -8.62 -20.16
CA ARG A 49 13.23 -7.59 -19.93
C ARG A 49 11.93 -7.89 -20.67
N ILE A 50 12.01 -8.26 -21.95
CA ILE A 50 10.84 -8.59 -22.78
C ILE A 50 10.17 -9.85 -22.22
N GLU A 51 10.94 -10.89 -21.90
CA GLU A 51 10.42 -12.13 -21.30
C GLU A 51 9.67 -11.86 -19.99
N LEU A 52 10.24 -11.06 -19.09
CA LEU A 52 9.58 -10.69 -17.84
C LEU A 52 8.28 -9.91 -18.07
N ILE A 53 8.28 -8.97 -19.00
CA ILE A 53 7.07 -8.19 -19.34
C ILE A 53 6.00 -9.10 -19.95
N VAL A 54 6.36 -9.98 -20.87
CA VAL A 54 5.42 -10.92 -21.49
C VAL A 54 4.92 -11.94 -20.49
N ALA A 55 5.76 -12.45 -19.59
CA ALA A 55 5.38 -13.45 -18.61
C ALA A 55 4.50 -12.88 -17.47
N LEU A 56 4.87 -11.72 -16.93
CA LEU A 56 4.32 -11.18 -15.68
C LEU A 56 3.46 -9.93 -15.88
N GLY A 57 3.61 -9.20 -16.99
CA GLY A 57 2.84 -8.00 -17.29
C GLY A 57 1.37 -8.30 -17.57
N LEU A 58 0.49 -7.42 -17.17
CA LEU A 58 -0.94 -7.54 -17.37
C LEU A 58 -1.31 -6.95 -18.72
N PHE A 59 -1.71 -7.82 -19.66
CA PHE A 59 -2.18 -7.43 -20.99
C PHE A 59 -3.69 -7.58 -21.08
N PRO A 60 -4.45 -6.53 -21.38
CA PRO A 60 -5.90 -6.62 -21.60
C PRO A 60 -6.29 -7.64 -22.68
N ALA A 61 -5.46 -7.79 -23.72
CA ALA A 61 -5.67 -8.75 -24.79
C ALA A 61 -5.90 -10.19 -24.31
N ARG A 62 -5.33 -10.59 -23.18
CA ARG A 62 -5.52 -11.94 -22.61
C ARG A 62 -6.94 -12.23 -22.15
N PHE A 63 -7.78 -11.20 -21.98
CA PHE A 63 -9.16 -11.32 -21.49
C PHE A 63 -10.20 -11.14 -22.57
N PHE A 64 -9.88 -10.39 -23.65
CA PHE A 64 -10.88 -9.99 -24.64
C PHE A 64 -10.63 -10.52 -26.05
N ALA A 65 -9.47 -11.11 -26.30
CA ALA A 65 -9.06 -11.41 -27.65
C ALA A 65 -8.57 -12.84 -27.82
N GLU A 66 -9.47 -13.75 -28.11
CA GLU A 66 -9.09 -15.02 -28.71
C GLU A 66 -8.42 -14.73 -30.07
N GLY A 67 -7.10 -14.89 -30.15
CA GLY A 67 -6.35 -14.79 -31.38
C GLY A 67 -5.76 -13.42 -31.74
N LEU A 68 -5.82 -12.41 -30.89
CA LEU A 68 -5.13 -11.15 -31.13
C LEU A 68 -3.61 -11.30 -31.00
N GLY A 69 -2.96 -11.49 -32.17
CA GLY A 69 -1.57 -11.09 -32.36
C GLY A 69 -0.49 -11.87 -31.63
N GLY A 70 -0.70 -13.14 -31.28
CA GLY A 70 0.41 -14.00 -30.88
C GLY A 70 0.99 -13.73 -29.50
N LEU A 71 0.27 -13.07 -28.58
CA LEU A 71 0.69 -13.04 -27.19
C LEU A 71 0.66 -14.47 -26.64
N PRO A 72 1.81 -15.02 -26.19
CA PRO A 72 1.81 -16.34 -25.57
C PRO A 72 1.02 -16.29 -24.25
N GLY A 73 0.17 -17.28 -24.06
CA GLY A 73 -0.52 -17.47 -22.79
C GLY A 73 -2.01 -17.70 -22.94
N THR A 74 -2.56 -18.30 -21.89
CA THR A 74 -3.96 -18.64 -21.74
C THR A 74 -4.65 -17.61 -20.85
N TRP A 75 -5.98 -17.67 -20.74
CA TRP A 75 -6.75 -16.91 -19.74
C TRP A 75 -6.24 -17.15 -18.30
N VAL A 76 -5.71 -18.36 -18.00
CA VAL A 76 -5.08 -18.67 -16.70
C VAL A 76 -3.89 -17.73 -16.45
N GLN A 77 -3.03 -17.52 -17.45
CA GLN A 77 -1.94 -16.56 -17.34
C GLN A 77 -2.48 -15.13 -17.18
N GLY A 78 -3.58 -14.79 -17.86
CA GLY A 78 -4.29 -13.53 -17.64
C GLY A 78 -4.62 -13.32 -16.16
N VAL A 79 -5.21 -14.30 -15.50
CA VAL A 79 -5.54 -14.25 -14.06
C VAL A 79 -4.28 -14.10 -13.20
N VAL A 80 -3.22 -14.85 -13.46
CA VAL A 80 -1.94 -14.74 -12.73
C VAL A 80 -1.37 -13.32 -12.86
N THR A 81 -1.45 -12.74 -14.06
CA THR A 81 -0.91 -11.41 -14.32
C THR A 81 -1.71 -10.27 -13.66
N LEU A 82 -2.95 -10.53 -13.18
CA LEU A 82 -3.65 -9.60 -12.29
C LEU A 82 -2.89 -9.31 -11.00
N PHE A 83 -1.94 -10.15 -10.62
CA PHE A 83 -1.13 -9.99 -9.40
C PHE A 83 0.33 -9.73 -9.73
N SER A 84 0.91 -10.50 -10.66
CA SER A 84 2.34 -10.47 -10.94
C SER A 84 2.81 -9.17 -11.62
N HIS A 85 1.95 -8.46 -12.33
CA HIS A 85 2.29 -7.19 -12.97
C HIS A 85 2.82 -6.14 -11.97
N SER A 86 2.43 -6.27 -10.69
CA SER A 86 2.90 -5.39 -9.62
C SER A 86 4.39 -5.51 -9.32
N MET A 87 5.04 -6.61 -9.75
CA MET A 87 6.48 -6.81 -9.54
C MET A 87 7.35 -6.03 -10.54
N LEU A 88 6.79 -5.63 -11.68
CA LEU A 88 7.52 -5.00 -12.77
C LEU A 88 7.49 -3.48 -12.67
N HIS A 89 8.58 -2.82 -13.09
CA HIS A 89 8.66 -1.36 -13.15
C HIS A 89 9.33 -0.89 -14.44
N GLY A 90 8.78 0.16 -15.06
CA GLY A 90 9.26 0.70 -16.33
C GLY A 90 10.62 1.39 -16.25
N GLY A 91 11.07 1.80 -15.06
CA GLY A 91 12.35 2.45 -14.83
C GLY A 91 12.58 2.79 -13.37
N TRP A 92 13.76 3.32 -13.06
CA TRP A 92 14.19 3.65 -11.69
C TRP A 92 13.27 4.64 -10.97
N THR A 93 12.86 5.72 -11.64
CA THR A 93 11.95 6.70 -11.05
C THR A 93 10.64 6.05 -10.62
N HIS A 94 10.07 5.17 -11.48
CA HIS A 94 8.84 4.43 -11.17
C HIS A 94 9.03 3.51 -9.96
N LEU A 95 10.14 2.76 -9.88
CA LEU A 95 10.45 1.92 -8.72
C LEU A 95 10.63 2.74 -7.45
N ILE A 96 11.41 3.83 -7.50
CA ILE A 96 11.71 4.67 -6.34
C ILE A 96 10.43 5.28 -5.78
N LEU A 97 9.58 5.86 -6.60
CA LEU A 97 8.31 6.43 -6.16
C LEU A 97 7.41 5.37 -5.51
N ASN A 98 7.26 4.20 -6.12
CA ASN A 98 6.52 3.09 -5.51
C ASN A 98 7.12 2.65 -4.17
N SER A 99 8.44 2.58 -4.08
CA SER A 99 9.16 2.18 -2.87
C SER A 99 8.95 3.17 -1.72
N VAL A 100 9.05 4.46 -2.00
CA VAL A 100 8.80 5.53 -1.00
C VAL A 100 7.36 5.47 -0.49
N TRP A 101 6.39 5.38 -1.38
CA TRP A 101 4.98 5.29 -0.99
C TRP A 101 4.64 3.97 -0.31
N LEU A 102 5.24 2.85 -0.73
CA LEU A 102 5.12 1.57 -0.03
C LEU A 102 5.61 1.65 1.42
N LEU A 103 6.76 2.28 1.66
CA LEU A 103 7.27 2.49 3.01
C LEU A 103 6.37 3.43 3.81
N ALA A 104 5.95 4.55 3.22
CA ALA A 104 5.15 5.55 3.92
C ALA A 104 3.76 5.06 4.34
N PHE A 105 3.06 4.35 3.47
CA PHE A 105 1.69 3.89 3.71
C PHE A 105 1.59 2.41 4.04
N GLY A 106 2.46 1.59 3.47
CA GLY A 106 2.48 0.16 3.74
C GLY A 106 2.92 -0.18 5.17
N ALA A 107 3.93 0.51 5.71
CA ALA A 107 4.39 0.22 7.06
C ALA A 107 3.31 0.44 8.13
N PRO A 108 2.57 1.56 8.19
CA PRO A 108 1.48 1.72 9.16
C PRO A 108 0.32 0.73 8.94
N VAL A 109 -0.02 0.40 7.68
CA VAL A 109 -1.06 -0.60 7.40
C VAL A 109 -0.59 -2.00 7.83
N ALA A 110 0.66 -2.37 7.56
CA ALA A 110 1.22 -3.66 7.96
C ALA A 110 1.32 -3.81 9.50
N ARG A 111 1.70 -2.75 10.21
CA ARG A 111 1.67 -2.74 11.70
C ARG A 111 0.25 -2.95 12.25
N ARG A 112 -0.75 -2.44 11.53
CA ARG A 112 -2.15 -2.54 11.94
C ARG A 112 -2.74 -3.93 11.71
N LEU A 113 -2.52 -4.48 10.53
CA LEU A 113 -3.16 -5.72 10.08
C LEU A 113 -2.36 -6.99 10.37
N GLY A 114 -1.05 -6.84 10.58
CA GLY A 114 -0.11 -7.96 10.57
C GLY A 114 0.21 -8.46 9.15
N PRO A 115 1.22 -9.33 8.99
CA PRO A 115 1.81 -9.64 7.69
C PRO A 115 0.84 -10.33 6.72
N ARG A 116 0.06 -11.30 7.18
CA ARG A 116 -0.85 -12.07 6.31
C ARG A 116 -1.98 -11.22 5.74
N LYS A 117 -2.66 -10.43 6.60
CA LYS A 117 -3.76 -9.56 6.18
C LYS A 117 -3.28 -8.37 5.35
N PHE A 118 -2.08 -7.87 5.65
CA PHE A 118 -1.42 -6.84 4.84
C PHE A 118 -1.19 -7.34 3.41
N MET A 119 -0.57 -8.51 3.24
CA MET A 119 -0.30 -9.08 1.92
C MET A 119 -1.59 -9.38 1.16
N PHE A 120 -2.60 -9.93 1.84
CA PHE A 120 -3.91 -10.15 1.24
C PHE A 120 -4.52 -8.84 0.73
N LEU A 121 -4.55 -7.79 1.57
CA LEU A 121 -5.08 -6.47 1.18
C LEU A 121 -4.30 -5.89 -0.01
N TYR A 122 -2.96 -5.94 0.03
CA TYR A 122 -2.12 -5.47 -1.05
C TYR A 122 -2.45 -6.17 -2.37
N MET A 123 -2.52 -7.49 -2.38
CA MET A 123 -2.83 -8.27 -3.58
C MET A 123 -4.23 -8.00 -4.11
N VAL A 124 -5.22 -7.85 -3.24
CA VAL A 124 -6.58 -7.47 -3.64
C VAL A 124 -6.59 -6.07 -4.25
N CYS A 125 -5.85 -5.11 -3.69
CA CYS A 125 -5.74 -3.77 -4.27
C CYS A 125 -5.04 -3.78 -5.63
N VAL A 126 -3.98 -4.58 -5.81
CA VAL A 126 -3.32 -4.81 -7.10
C VAL A 126 -4.32 -5.35 -8.12
N MET A 127 -5.07 -6.39 -7.76
CA MET A 127 -6.09 -7.01 -8.62
C MET A 127 -7.17 -6.00 -9.04
N PHE A 128 -7.77 -5.27 -8.11
CA PHE A 128 -8.80 -4.26 -8.43
C PHE A 128 -8.24 -3.11 -9.26
N GLY A 129 -6.98 -2.74 -9.04
CA GLY A 129 -6.28 -1.79 -9.91
C GLY A 129 -6.17 -2.30 -11.34
N GLY A 130 -5.68 -3.52 -11.52
CA GLY A 130 -5.55 -4.16 -12.83
C GLY A 130 -6.90 -4.30 -13.54
N LEU A 131 -7.92 -4.81 -12.85
CA LEU A 131 -9.27 -4.94 -13.39
C LEU A 131 -9.87 -3.60 -13.80
N GLY A 132 -9.72 -2.57 -12.97
CA GLY A 132 -10.20 -1.22 -13.29
C GLY A 132 -9.57 -0.68 -14.56
N GLN A 133 -8.26 -0.87 -14.75
CA GLN A 133 -7.57 -0.43 -15.97
C GLN A 133 -8.01 -1.24 -17.20
N ILE A 134 -8.17 -2.56 -17.08
CA ILE A 134 -8.65 -3.42 -18.17
C ILE A 134 -10.02 -2.94 -18.68
N LEU A 135 -10.94 -2.61 -17.77
CA LEU A 135 -12.32 -2.24 -18.11
C LEU A 135 -12.42 -0.94 -18.93
N ILE A 136 -11.43 -0.04 -18.82
CA ILE A 136 -11.44 1.23 -19.56
C ILE A 136 -10.50 1.22 -20.77
N THR A 137 -9.68 0.18 -20.92
CA THR A 137 -8.74 0.09 -22.03
C THR A 137 -9.51 -0.25 -23.30
N ASP A 138 -9.34 0.57 -24.33
CA ASP A 138 -9.87 0.33 -25.68
C ASP A 138 -9.01 -0.67 -26.47
N PHE A 139 -9.48 -1.04 -27.65
CA PHE A 139 -8.80 -2.01 -28.52
C PHE A 139 -7.36 -1.62 -28.86
N SER A 140 -7.07 -0.33 -28.99
CA SER A 140 -5.71 0.19 -29.33
C SER A 140 -4.71 -0.07 -28.18
N GLY A 141 -5.19 -0.15 -26.94
CA GLY A 141 -4.39 -0.39 -25.74
C GLY A 141 -4.25 -1.86 -25.34
N TYR A 142 -4.90 -2.80 -26.01
CA TYR A 142 -4.93 -4.20 -25.58
C TYR A 142 -3.56 -4.89 -25.50
N LEU A 143 -2.62 -4.48 -26.33
CA LEU A 143 -1.25 -5.00 -26.35
C LEU A 143 -0.26 -4.18 -25.51
N ILE A 144 -0.72 -3.12 -24.85
CA ILE A 144 0.12 -2.32 -23.96
C ILE A 144 0.12 -2.97 -22.57
N PRO A 145 1.29 -3.40 -22.06
CA PRO A 145 1.35 -4.03 -20.75
C PRO A 145 1.12 -3.02 -19.62
N ILE A 146 0.25 -3.36 -18.69
CA ILE A 146 0.09 -2.68 -17.42
C ILE A 146 1.14 -3.27 -16.47
N ILE A 147 1.99 -2.45 -15.88
CA ILE A 147 3.05 -2.84 -14.96
C ILE A 147 3.16 -1.84 -13.80
N GLY A 148 3.56 -2.31 -12.64
CA GLY A 148 3.84 -1.47 -11.47
C GLY A 148 3.09 -1.84 -10.22
N ALA A 149 3.74 -1.63 -9.08
CA ALA A 149 3.17 -1.84 -7.73
C ALA A 149 2.09 -0.80 -7.37
N SER A 150 1.92 0.23 -8.19
CA SER A 150 1.22 1.47 -7.83
C SER A 150 -0.26 1.28 -7.53
N GLY A 151 -0.95 0.31 -8.15
CA GLY A 151 -2.33 -0.05 -7.81
C GLY A 151 -2.44 -0.56 -6.36
N GLY A 152 -1.53 -1.45 -5.96
CA GLY A 152 -1.43 -1.94 -4.59
C GLY A 152 -1.06 -0.83 -3.60
N VAL A 153 -0.06 -0.01 -3.94
CA VAL A 153 0.39 1.12 -3.12
C VAL A 153 -0.73 2.16 -2.95
N ALA A 154 -1.44 2.50 -4.01
CA ALA A 154 -2.63 3.37 -3.93
C ALA A 154 -3.70 2.78 -3.00
N GLY A 155 -3.89 1.46 -3.02
CA GLY A 155 -4.75 0.77 -2.07
C GLY A 155 -4.31 0.92 -0.61
N LEU A 156 -3.00 0.82 -0.35
CA LEU A 156 -2.47 1.08 0.99
C LEU A 156 -2.66 2.54 1.43
N MET A 157 -2.60 3.51 0.49
CA MET A 157 -2.94 4.91 0.75
C MET A 157 -4.42 5.06 1.11
N GLY A 158 -5.34 4.44 0.35
CA GLY A 158 -6.77 4.43 0.64
C GLY A 158 -7.08 3.81 2.01
N ALA A 159 -6.44 2.69 2.33
CA ALA A 159 -6.54 2.04 3.63
C ALA A 159 -6.03 2.94 4.77
N ALA A 160 -4.87 3.58 4.60
CA ALA A 160 -4.28 4.48 5.59
C ALA A 160 -5.15 5.73 5.82
N ALA A 161 -5.80 6.27 4.78
CA ALA A 161 -6.69 7.43 4.89
C ALA A 161 -7.78 7.25 5.96
N ARG A 162 -8.22 6.01 6.21
CA ARG A 162 -9.23 5.71 7.23
C ARG A 162 -8.74 5.80 8.67
N PHE A 163 -7.45 5.89 8.92
CA PHE A 163 -6.94 6.01 10.29
C PHE A 163 -5.83 7.05 10.47
N ALA A 164 -5.11 7.44 9.42
CA ALA A 164 -3.96 8.35 9.53
C ALA A 164 -4.31 9.71 10.19
N PHE A 165 -5.52 10.19 9.98
CA PHE A 165 -6.02 11.47 10.48
C PHE A 165 -7.08 11.33 11.58
N SER A 166 -7.23 10.16 12.17
CA SER A 166 -8.17 9.92 13.27
C SER A 166 -7.54 10.16 14.63
N ASP A 167 -8.39 10.27 15.63
CA ASP A 167 -7.98 10.44 17.02
C ASP A 167 -7.22 9.19 17.51
N VAL A 168 -6.19 9.42 18.32
CA VAL A 168 -5.46 8.36 19.01
C VAL A 168 -6.25 7.95 20.25
N ARG A 169 -6.51 6.65 20.42
CA ARG A 169 -7.26 6.11 21.55
C ARG A 169 -6.66 4.79 22.01
N TRP A 170 -6.90 4.48 23.28
CA TRP A 170 -6.74 3.13 23.80
C TRP A 170 -7.88 2.28 23.27
N LEU A 171 -7.59 1.41 22.28
CA LEU A 171 -8.60 0.56 21.63
C LEU A 171 -8.65 -0.84 22.24
N ASP A 172 -7.62 -1.21 23.00
CA ASP A 172 -7.48 -2.49 23.67
C ASP A 172 -6.94 -2.20 25.08
N PRO A 173 -7.61 -2.63 26.16
CA PRO A 173 -7.15 -2.45 27.54
C PRO A 173 -5.78 -3.07 27.81
N ASN A 174 -5.39 -4.09 27.04
CA ASN A 174 -4.11 -4.80 27.16
C ASN A 174 -3.04 -4.29 26.18
N ALA A 175 -3.36 -3.26 25.38
CA ALA A 175 -2.39 -2.70 24.45
C ALA A 175 -1.31 -1.91 25.19
N GLN A 176 -0.06 -2.07 24.78
CA GLN A 176 1.05 -1.30 25.34
C GLN A 176 1.07 0.16 24.85
N GLU A 177 0.39 0.45 23.73
CA GLU A 177 0.34 1.78 23.12
C GLU A 177 -1.06 2.11 22.58
N PRO A 178 -1.47 3.40 22.67
CA PRO A 178 -2.71 3.84 22.05
C PRO A 178 -2.61 3.81 20.54
N ARG A 179 -3.69 3.46 19.87
CA ARG A 179 -3.75 3.38 18.39
C ARG A 179 -4.74 4.40 17.83
N ARG A 180 -4.49 4.83 16.58
CA ARG A 180 -5.46 5.62 15.84
C ARG A 180 -6.69 4.79 15.50
N ARG A 181 -7.88 5.33 15.77
CA ARG A 181 -9.15 4.64 15.49
C ARG A 181 -9.37 4.50 13.97
N LEU A 182 -9.87 3.35 13.52
CA LEU A 182 -10.34 3.20 12.14
C LEU A 182 -11.67 3.94 11.97
N LEU A 183 -11.73 4.92 11.07
CA LEU A 183 -12.96 5.65 10.77
C LEU A 183 -13.97 4.73 10.06
N ARG A 184 -15.25 4.86 10.38
CA ARG A 184 -16.32 4.27 9.56
C ARG A 184 -16.36 4.97 8.20
N LEU A 185 -16.82 4.28 7.15
CA LEU A 185 -16.92 4.89 5.82
C LEU A 185 -17.78 6.16 5.81
N SER A 186 -18.86 6.18 6.61
CA SER A 186 -19.74 7.34 6.77
C SER A 186 -19.07 8.54 7.46
N GLU A 187 -17.95 8.33 8.15
CA GLU A 187 -17.20 9.40 8.83
C GLU A 187 -16.13 10.01 7.93
N VAL A 188 -15.68 9.28 6.89
CA VAL A 188 -14.64 9.74 5.95
C VAL A 188 -14.98 11.11 5.35
N PRO A 189 -16.18 11.35 4.77
CA PRO A 189 -16.50 12.66 4.18
C PRO A 189 -16.69 13.78 5.21
N ARG A 190 -16.83 13.44 6.50
CA ARG A 190 -17.01 14.42 7.59
C ARG A 190 -15.70 14.88 8.21
N ARG A 191 -14.57 14.21 7.91
CA ARG A 191 -13.24 14.54 8.46
C ARG A 191 -12.44 15.35 7.45
N ARG A 192 -12.39 16.70 7.62
CA ARG A 192 -11.67 17.61 6.71
C ARG A 192 -10.28 17.13 6.30
N PRO A 193 -9.37 16.70 7.22
CA PRO A 193 -8.02 16.26 6.80
C PRO A 193 -8.04 15.05 5.86
N VAL A 194 -9.00 14.12 6.06
CA VAL A 194 -9.17 12.96 5.17
C VAL A 194 -9.65 13.38 3.79
N VAL A 195 -10.66 14.27 3.75
CA VAL A 195 -11.21 14.80 2.50
C VAL A 195 -10.14 15.54 1.71
N ILE A 196 -9.36 16.40 2.38
CA ILE A 196 -8.25 17.13 1.75
C ILE A 196 -7.21 16.15 1.18
N PHE A 197 -6.80 15.14 1.97
CA PHE A 197 -5.86 14.13 1.51
C PHE A 197 -6.36 13.39 0.26
N ILE A 198 -7.61 12.92 0.28
CA ILE A 198 -8.23 12.24 -0.86
C ILE A 198 -8.33 13.18 -2.06
N ALA A 199 -8.77 14.42 -1.87
CA ALA A 199 -8.92 15.39 -2.95
C ALA A 199 -7.58 15.73 -3.61
N VAL A 200 -6.54 16.01 -2.83
CA VAL A 200 -5.18 16.28 -3.34
C VAL A 200 -4.65 15.07 -4.10
N TRP A 201 -4.80 13.87 -3.53
CA TRP A 201 -4.39 12.64 -4.19
C TRP A 201 -5.14 12.40 -5.50
N LEU A 202 -6.46 12.62 -5.54
CA LEU A 202 -7.27 12.51 -6.75
C LEU A 202 -6.84 13.52 -7.82
N ILE A 203 -6.62 14.78 -7.44
CA ILE A 203 -6.16 15.82 -8.38
C ILE A 203 -4.83 15.42 -9.00
N ILE A 204 -3.85 14.98 -8.21
CA ILE A 204 -2.55 14.51 -8.70
C ILE A 204 -2.75 13.31 -9.63
N ASN A 205 -3.55 12.32 -9.22
CA ASN A 205 -3.76 11.11 -10.02
C ASN A 205 -4.43 11.41 -11.36
N LEU A 206 -5.47 12.25 -11.37
CA LEU A 206 -6.15 12.70 -12.59
C LEU A 206 -5.25 13.55 -13.48
N SER A 207 -4.39 14.37 -12.90
CA SER A 207 -3.40 15.15 -13.67
C SER A 207 -2.48 14.25 -14.49
N PHE A 208 -2.00 13.15 -13.92
CA PHE A 208 -1.24 12.15 -14.67
C PHE A 208 -2.05 11.49 -15.79
N GLY A 209 -3.33 11.23 -15.58
CA GLY A 209 -4.22 10.67 -16.60
C GLY A 209 -4.52 11.62 -17.74
N LEU A 210 -4.80 12.87 -17.42
CA LEU A 210 -5.22 13.89 -18.40
C LEU A 210 -4.03 14.51 -19.14
N LEU A 211 -2.90 14.74 -18.43
CA LEU A 211 -1.74 15.45 -18.96
C LEU A 211 -0.62 14.50 -19.42
N GLY A 212 -0.63 13.25 -18.94
CA GLY A 212 0.40 12.27 -19.26
C GLY A 212 0.67 12.09 -20.76
N PRO A 213 -0.36 11.97 -21.63
CA PRO A 213 -0.16 11.89 -23.07
C PRO A 213 0.37 13.17 -23.72
N TYR A 214 0.21 14.32 -23.05
CA TYR A 214 0.47 15.64 -23.65
C TYR A 214 1.63 16.40 -23.00
N GLY A 215 2.14 16.00 -21.83
CA GLY A 215 3.07 16.86 -21.10
C GLY A 215 4.11 16.19 -20.22
N LEU A 216 4.01 14.90 -19.98
CA LEU A 216 4.96 14.16 -19.15
C LEU A 216 5.73 13.19 -20.07
N ALA A 217 6.76 13.69 -20.71
CA ALA A 217 7.78 12.83 -21.31
C ALA A 217 8.81 12.47 -20.23
N ASP A 218 9.31 11.23 -20.27
CA ASP A 218 10.51 10.91 -19.52
C ASP A 218 11.72 11.63 -20.17
N PRO A 219 12.90 11.66 -19.54
CA PRO A 219 14.09 12.27 -20.12
C PRO A 219 14.49 11.70 -21.48
N SER A 220 13.98 10.54 -21.90
CA SER A 220 14.18 9.94 -23.23
C SER A 220 13.19 10.44 -24.28
N GLY A 221 12.20 11.26 -23.90
CA GLY A 221 11.14 11.76 -24.79
C GLY A 221 9.97 10.81 -24.97
N ALA A 222 9.96 9.66 -24.30
CA ALA A 222 8.84 8.73 -24.35
C ALA A 222 7.66 9.23 -23.53
N ALA A 223 6.44 9.18 -24.08
CA ALA A 223 5.22 9.53 -23.35
C ALA A 223 5.03 8.61 -22.14
N VAL A 224 4.95 9.20 -20.96
CA VAL A 224 4.67 8.45 -19.71
C VAL A 224 3.19 8.13 -19.65
N ASN A 225 2.84 6.93 -20.07
CA ASN A 225 1.45 6.46 -19.97
C ASN A 225 1.21 5.88 -18.58
N VAL A 226 0.67 6.68 -17.66
CA VAL A 226 0.35 6.25 -16.29
C VAL A 226 -1.01 5.59 -16.29
N ALA A 227 -1.09 4.36 -15.79
CA ALA A 227 -2.34 3.61 -15.59
C ALA A 227 -3.14 4.19 -14.41
N TRP A 228 -3.61 5.44 -14.56
CA TRP A 228 -4.24 6.22 -13.49
C TRP A 228 -5.52 5.59 -12.94
N VAL A 229 -6.27 4.85 -13.76
CA VAL A 229 -7.47 4.11 -13.30
C VAL A 229 -7.09 2.91 -12.46
N ALA A 230 -5.92 2.29 -12.72
CA ALA A 230 -5.41 1.25 -11.83
C ALA A 230 -5.16 1.80 -10.41
N HIS A 231 -4.70 3.04 -10.30
CA HIS A 231 -4.56 3.70 -9.00
C HIS A 231 -5.91 3.92 -8.33
N LEU A 232 -6.94 4.38 -9.06
CA LEU A 232 -8.30 4.55 -8.51
C LEU A 232 -8.86 3.22 -8.01
N GLY A 233 -8.81 2.18 -8.83
CA GLY A 233 -9.30 0.85 -8.46
C GLY A 233 -8.65 0.32 -7.19
N GLY A 234 -7.31 0.40 -7.11
CA GLY A 234 -6.56 0.02 -5.93
C GLY A 234 -6.92 0.86 -4.69
N PHE A 235 -6.95 2.19 -4.83
CA PHE A 235 -7.25 3.11 -3.74
C PHE A 235 -8.61 2.84 -3.12
N PHE A 236 -9.65 2.74 -3.93
CA PHE A 236 -10.99 2.46 -3.42
C PHE A 236 -11.11 1.06 -2.82
N ALA A 237 -10.44 0.05 -3.40
CA ALA A 237 -10.39 -1.27 -2.79
C ALA A 237 -9.79 -1.20 -1.38
N GLY A 238 -8.66 -0.53 -1.20
CA GLY A 238 -8.02 -0.37 0.10
C GLY A 238 -8.87 0.41 1.11
N LEU A 239 -9.48 1.52 0.66
CA LEU A 239 -10.37 2.36 1.47
C LEU A 239 -11.57 1.56 2.01
N LEU A 240 -12.16 0.71 1.17
CA LEU A 240 -13.35 -0.05 1.52
C LEU A 240 -13.00 -1.28 2.37
N LEU A 241 -11.99 -2.06 1.97
CA LEU A 241 -11.77 -3.41 2.48
C LEU A 241 -10.98 -3.46 3.80
N ILE A 242 -10.20 -2.44 4.15
CA ILE A 242 -9.44 -2.48 5.41
C ILE A 242 -10.33 -2.74 6.63
N GLY A 243 -11.56 -2.21 6.64
CA GLY A 243 -12.51 -2.40 7.74
C GLY A 243 -12.99 -3.84 7.91
N LEU A 244 -12.94 -4.65 6.85
CA LEU A 244 -13.30 -6.07 6.91
C LEU A 244 -12.15 -6.93 7.49
N LEU A 245 -10.93 -6.45 7.36
CA LEU A 245 -9.72 -7.16 7.78
C LEU A 245 -9.32 -6.84 9.23
N GLU A 246 -9.74 -5.70 9.73
CA GLU A 246 -9.47 -5.32 11.12
C GLU A 246 -10.42 -6.07 12.05
N LYS A 247 -9.87 -6.65 13.13
CA LYS A 247 -10.72 -7.15 14.22
C LYS A 247 -11.45 -5.95 14.83
N PRO A 248 -12.77 -6.00 15.03
CA PRO A 248 -13.44 -4.97 15.80
C PRO A 248 -12.73 -4.87 17.16
N PRO A 249 -12.57 -3.64 17.72
CA PRO A 249 -12.13 -3.52 19.11
C PRO A 249 -13.06 -4.39 19.94
N LEU A 250 -12.46 -5.17 20.87
CA LEU A 250 -13.25 -5.92 21.83
C LEU A 250 -14.25 -4.92 22.43
N SER A 251 -15.53 -5.12 22.16
CA SER A 251 -16.55 -4.24 22.70
C SER A 251 -16.39 -4.28 24.20
N ALA A 252 -16.28 -3.12 24.84
CA ALA A 252 -16.41 -2.97 26.27
C ALA A 252 -17.88 -3.24 26.66
N SER A 253 -18.46 -4.36 26.17
CA SER A 253 -19.76 -4.87 26.61
C SER A 253 -19.49 -5.70 27.86
N GLY A 254 -19.71 -5.06 28.99
CA GLY A 254 -19.94 -5.60 30.34
C GLY A 254 -19.79 -7.10 30.57
N GLY A 255 -18.53 -7.62 30.58
CA GLY A 255 -18.21 -8.82 31.27
C GLY A 255 -17.87 -8.50 32.74
N PRO A 256 -17.86 -9.51 33.66
CA PRO A 256 -17.45 -9.30 35.05
C PRO A 256 -15.99 -8.79 35.04
N GLY A 257 -15.81 -7.49 35.30
CA GLY A 257 -14.55 -6.76 35.21
C GLY A 257 -14.65 -5.43 34.50
N HIS A 258 -15.85 -4.96 34.16
CA HIS A 258 -16.07 -3.62 33.61
C HIS A 258 -15.54 -2.56 34.58
N VAL A 259 -14.33 -2.06 34.34
CA VAL A 259 -13.80 -0.89 35.03
C VAL A 259 -14.37 0.32 34.33
N ASP A 260 -15.32 0.98 34.97
CA ASP A 260 -15.83 2.28 34.52
C ASP A 260 -14.71 3.33 34.66
N TYR A 261 -14.10 3.70 33.57
CA TYR A 261 -13.07 4.74 33.53
C TYR A 261 -13.61 6.16 33.71
N GLY A 262 -14.93 6.32 33.97
CA GLY A 262 -15.57 7.63 34.19
C GLY A 262 -15.11 8.34 35.47
N ASP A 263 -14.58 7.62 36.44
CA ASP A 263 -14.38 8.14 37.81
C ASP A 263 -12.94 8.54 38.17
N TRP A 264 -11.98 8.41 37.27
CA TRP A 264 -10.59 8.80 37.58
C TRP A 264 -10.40 10.32 37.77
N LYS A 265 -11.30 11.15 37.22
CA LYS A 265 -11.24 12.63 37.36
C LYS A 265 -11.63 13.12 38.76
N ASN A 266 -12.28 12.30 39.58
CA ASN A 266 -12.79 12.67 40.88
C ASN A 266 -12.00 12.09 42.08
N ARG A 267 -10.89 11.40 41.84
CA ARG A 267 -9.98 11.00 42.92
C ARG A 267 -8.90 12.07 43.08
N LYS A 268 -9.18 13.01 43.97
CA LYS A 268 -8.18 13.89 44.56
C LYS A 268 -7.50 13.17 45.71
#